data_61453cc19ad45e536aa7dbfb8c079548
#
_entry.id   61453cc19ad45e536aa7dbfb8c079548
#
_cell.length_a   1.000
_cell.length_b   1.000
_cell.length_c   1.000
_cell.angle_alpha   90.00
_cell.angle_beta   90.00
_cell.angle_gamma   90.00
#
_symmetry.space_group_name_H-M   'P 1'
#
loop_
_entity.id
_entity.type
_entity.pdbx_description
1 polymer ?
#
loop_
_entity_poly.entity_id
_entity_poly.type
_entity_poly.pdbx_seq_one_letter_code
_entity_poly.pdbx_strand_id
1 'polypeptide(L)'
;MIHQLENDEVILAVDTKACEIASFQRKDKEIEYMWNGDPAYWSNRNPILFPHVSSPADKILNFKGEDHKVNNHGVCRKAEFRFLEKGSDYLLFEFEDNEETYAQYPYHFRMEVRYTLVANQVRIEYRIFNEREERLVFGFGLHPAFNCPLNPKRSFSDYRIEFEEEDVEGKVLPLNYELFDRYPTYVIHDPKSRMFKLTDGENAVIMETEEGFHIFALWTPKAPFICLEPWVNTLDDEPGIREFESAKGNIILHKGGEFRIAYRFSII
;
A
#
# COMPACT_ATOMS: atom_id res chain seq x y z
N MET A 1 -2.95 -16.22 9.07
CA MET A 1 -1.81 -16.93 9.74
C MET A 1 -0.57 -16.06 9.63
N ILE A 2 0.24 -15.94 10.71
CA ILE A 2 1.47 -15.12 10.69
C ILE A 2 2.66 -15.96 10.25
N HIS A 3 3.42 -15.44 9.29
CA HIS A 3 4.72 -15.96 8.84
C HIS A 3 5.81 -14.97 9.19
N GLN A 4 6.93 -15.47 9.72
CA GLN A 4 8.03 -14.63 10.20
C GLN A 4 9.30 -14.86 9.39
N LEU A 5 10.01 -13.78 9.12
CA LEU A 5 11.32 -13.73 8.53
C LEU A 5 12.22 -12.84 9.37
N GLU A 6 13.48 -13.21 9.56
CA GLU A 6 14.42 -12.39 10.31
C GLU A 6 15.83 -12.53 9.76
N ASN A 7 16.64 -11.53 10.02
CA ASN A 7 18.08 -11.53 9.83
C ASN A 7 18.77 -11.00 11.10
N ASP A 8 20.03 -10.63 11.03
CA ASP A 8 20.80 -10.14 12.20
C ASP A 8 20.27 -8.80 12.75
N GLU A 9 19.58 -7.98 11.93
CA GLU A 9 19.17 -6.62 12.26
C GLU A 9 17.68 -6.48 12.58
N VAL A 10 16.81 -7.22 11.86
CA VAL A 10 15.35 -6.99 11.90
C VAL A 10 14.55 -8.26 11.97
N ILE A 11 13.30 -8.12 12.43
CA ILE A 11 12.26 -9.13 12.44
C ILE A 11 11.06 -8.58 11.66
N LEU A 12 10.61 -9.35 10.66
CA LEU A 12 9.42 -9.09 9.87
C LEU A 12 8.38 -10.19 10.12
N ALA A 13 7.13 -9.80 10.37
CA ALA A 13 6.00 -10.71 10.43
C ALA A 13 4.94 -10.30 9.42
N VAL A 14 4.47 -11.25 8.60
CA VAL A 14 3.44 -11.04 7.56
C VAL A 14 2.24 -11.93 7.85
N ASP A 15 1.04 -11.34 7.86
CA ASP A 15 -0.21 -12.07 7.99
C ASP A 15 -0.73 -12.50 6.62
N THR A 16 -1.22 -13.74 6.48
CA THR A 16 -1.89 -14.22 5.27
C THR A 16 -3.17 -13.45 4.96
N LYS A 17 -3.82 -12.90 5.99
CA LYS A 17 -4.98 -12.02 5.80
C LYS A 17 -4.55 -10.70 5.18
N ALA A 18 -5.09 -10.40 4.00
CA ALA A 18 -4.75 -9.25 3.17
C ALA A 18 -3.25 -9.15 2.80
N CYS A 19 -2.46 -10.18 3.12
CA CYS A 19 -1.00 -10.19 2.94
C CYS A 19 -0.33 -8.96 3.57
N GLU A 20 -0.74 -8.59 4.79
CA GLU A 20 -0.26 -7.40 5.47
C GLU A 20 0.95 -7.66 6.35
N ILE A 21 1.88 -6.71 6.42
CA ILE A 21 2.92 -6.71 7.44
C ILE A 21 2.26 -6.50 8.81
N ALA A 22 2.37 -7.50 9.66
CA ALA A 22 1.83 -7.45 11.01
C ALA A 22 2.79 -6.81 12.02
N SER A 23 4.11 -6.87 11.73
CA SER A 23 5.18 -6.30 12.56
C SER A 23 6.44 -6.13 11.75
N PHE A 24 7.17 -5.03 11.96
CA PHE A 24 8.52 -4.83 11.45
C PHE A 24 9.34 -4.07 12.48
N GLN A 25 10.31 -4.76 13.07
CA GLN A 25 11.06 -4.29 14.24
C GLN A 25 12.56 -4.42 14.01
N ARG A 26 13.32 -3.50 14.60
CA ARG A 26 14.77 -3.67 14.77
C ARG A 26 15.08 -4.49 16.02
N LYS A 27 16.10 -5.36 15.94
CA LYS A 27 16.53 -6.19 17.08
C LYS A 27 17.28 -5.39 18.16
N ASP A 28 17.90 -4.26 17.79
CA ASP A 28 18.66 -3.38 18.68
C ASP A 28 17.82 -2.25 19.30
N LYS A 29 16.54 -2.14 18.92
CA LYS A 29 15.58 -1.14 19.41
C LYS A 29 14.25 -1.81 19.75
N GLU A 30 13.62 -1.40 20.83
CA GLU A 30 12.27 -1.84 21.20
C GLU A 30 11.22 -0.94 20.52
N ILE A 31 11.30 -0.80 19.18
CA ILE A 31 10.38 0.03 18.38
C ILE A 31 9.64 -0.86 17.39
N GLU A 32 8.30 -0.78 17.43
CA GLU A 32 7.44 -1.28 16.37
C GLU A 32 7.19 -0.17 15.35
N TYR A 33 7.60 -0.39 14.11
CA TYR A 33 7.49 0.62 13.06
C TYR A 33 6.13 0.56 12.34
N MET A 34 5.49 -0.61 12.27
CA MET A 34 4.19 -0.75 11.62
C MET A 34 3.05 -0.43 12.58
N TRP A 35 1.98 0.14 12.04
CA TRP A 35 0.71 0.25 12.74
C TRP A 35 0.15 -1.13 13.09
N ASN A 36 -0.36 -1.29 14.30
CA ASN A 36 -0.81 -2.58 14.83
C ASN A 36 -2.20 -3.03 14.33
N GLY A 37 -2.95 -2.16 13.62
CA GLY A 37 -4.30 -2.46 13.15
C GLY A 37 -5.37 -2.37 14.25
N ASP A 38 -5.21 -1.47 15.24
CA ASP A 38 -6.21 -1.27 16.30
C ASP A 38 -7.56 -0.82 15.69
N PRO A 39 -8.63 -1.64 15.84
CA PRO A 39 -9.93 -1.33 15.25
C PRO A 39 -10.61 -0.10 15.86
N ALA A 40 -10.13 0.43 16.99
CA ALA A 40 -10.60 1.70 17.54
C ALA A 40 -10.31 2.89 16.59
N TYR A 41 -9.30 2.75 15.73
CA TYR A 41 -8.92 3.74 14.73
C TYR A 41 -9.02 3.20 13.31
N TRP A 42 -8.29 2.14 12.99
CA TRP A 42 -8.24 1.54 11.67
C TRP A 42 -7.68 0.11 11.71
N SER A 43 -8.47 -0.86 11.27
CA SER A 43 -8.19 -2.28 11.44
C SER A 43 -7.22 -2.89 10.42
N ASN A 44 -6.84 -2.15 9.37
CA ASN A 44 -5.81 -2.59 8.43
C ASN A 44 -4.42 -2.06 8.85
N ARG A 45 -3.36 -2.55 8.20
CA ARG A 45 -1.95 -2.17 8.44
C ARG A 45 -1.26 -1.67 7.18
N ASN A 46 -1.31 -2.44 6.10
CA ASN A 46 -0.74 -2.06 4.80
C ASN A 46 -1.49 -2.75 3.63
N PRO A 47 -2.79 -2.52 3.48
CA PRO A 47 -3.58 -3.23 2.49
C PRO A 47 -3.15 -2.91 1.07
N ILE A 48 -3.29 -3.93 0.21
CA ILE A 48 -3.16 -3.82 -1.24
C ILE A 48 -4.46 -3.23 -1.78
N LEU A 49 -4.35 -2.15 -2.56
CA LEU A 49 -5.47 -1.49 -3.22
C LEU A 49 -5.57 -2.02 -4.65
N PHE A 50 -6.50 -2.96 -4.87
CA PHE A 50 -6.69 -3.65 -6.15
C PHE A 50 -8.13 -4.15 -6.26
N PRO A 51 -8.81 -3.99 -7.41
CA PRO A 51 -8.34 -3.48 -8.70
C PRO A 51 -8.44 -1.96 -8.84
N HIS A 52 -8.77 -1.23 -7.79
CA HIS A 52 -8.87 0.22 -7.83
C HIS A 52 -8.44 0.86 -6.50
N VAL A 53 -7.92 2.07 -6.60
CA VAL A 53 -7.69 2.96 -5.47
C VAL A 53 -8.92 3.84 -5.31
N SER A 54 -9.30 4.14 -4.05
CA SER A 54 -10.50 4.88 -3.71
C SER A 54 -11.81 4.09 -3.95
N SER A 55 -12.92 4.76 -4.04
CA SER A 55 -14.24 4.14 -4.20
C SER A 55 -15.24 5.15 -4.71
N PRO A 56 -16.09 4.79 -5.67
CA PRO A 56 -17.21 5.64 -6.05
C PRO A 56 -18.16 5.87 -4.86
N ALA A 57 -18.78 7.04 -4.83
CA ALA A 57 -19.63 7.47 -3.70
C ALA A 57 -20.81 6.51 -3.43
N ASP A 58 -21.37 5.91 -4.47
CA ASP A 58 -22.48 4.95 -4.40
C ASP A 58 -22.02 3.48 -4.29
N LYS A 59 -20.70 3.24 -4.25
CA LYS A 59 -20.11 1.89 -4.20
C LYS A 59 -20.46 1.02 -5.40
N ILE A 60 -20.63 1.61 -6.57
CA ILE A 60 -20.95 0.91 -7.81
C ILE A 60 -19.93 1.29 -8.88
N LEU A 61 -19.37 0.28 -9.55
CA LEU A 61 -18.59 0.42 -10.77
C LEU A 61 -19.21 -0.45 -11.85
N ASN A 62 -19.18 0.05 -13.08
CA ASN A 62 -19.58 -0.71 -14.25
C ASN A 62 -18.35 -1.43 -14.82
N PHE A 63 -18.45 -2.75 -14.91
CA PHE A 63 -17.47 -3.60 -15.56
C PHE A 63 -18.14 -4.32 -16.72
N LYS A 64 -17.59 -4.22 -17.92
CA LYS A 64 -18.09 -4.93 -19.12
C LYS A 64 -19.56 -4.64 -19.42
N GLY A 65 -20.05 -3.45 -19.08
CA GLY A 65 -21.44 -3.04 -19.27
C GLY A 65 -22.41 -3.45 -18.15
N GLU A 66 -21.93 -4.06 -17.08
CA GLU A 66 -22.74 -4.48 -15.92
C GLU A 66 -22.31 -3.76 -14.65
N ASP A 67 -23.28 -3.34 -13.83
CA ASP A 67 -23.05 -2.67 -12.56
C ASP A 67 -22.74 -3.67 -11.45
N HIS A 68 -21.62 -3.47 -10.76
CA HIS A 68 -21.16 -4.29 -9.64
C HIS A 68 -21.00 -3.45 -8.37
N LYS A 69 -21.44 -4.01 -7.24
CA LYS A 69 -21.13 -3.45 -5.93
C LYS A 69 -19.66 -3.68 -5.60
N VAL A 70 -18.94 -2.62 -5.26
CA VAL A 70 -17.51 -2.68 -4.92
C VAL A 70 -17.23 -2.25 -3.49
N ASN A 71 -16.20 -2.80 -2.90
CA ASN A 71 -15.65 -2.35 -1.63
C ASN A 71 -14.73 -1.15 -1.86
N ASN A 72 -14.52 -0.35 -0.81
CA ASN A 72 -13.49 0.68 -0.82
C ASN A 72 -12.12 0.05 -1.08
N HIS A 73 -11.38 0.56 -2.06
CA HIS A 73 -10.07 0.06 -2.50
C HIS A 73 -10.07 -1.39 -3.03
N GLY A 74 -11.22 -1.89 -3.47
CA GLY A 74 -11.34 -3.17 -4.16
C GLY A 74 -11.35 -4.41 -3.26
N VAL A 75 -10.77 -5.52 -3.74
CA VAL A 75 -11.01 -6.86 -3.21
C VAL A 75 -9.90 -7.40 -2.31
N CYS A 76 -8.64 -6.93 -2.46
CA CYS A 76 -7.50 -7.53 -1.77
C CYS A 76 -7.43 -7.24 -0.27
N ARG A 77 -8.03 -6.13 0.21
CA ARG A 77 -8.00 -5.72 1.63
C ARG A 77 -8.53 -6.73 2.64
N LYS A 78 -9.32 -7.70 2.19
CA LYS A 78 -9.92 -8.74 3.04
C LYS A 78 -9.60 -10.14 2.57
N ALA A 79 -8.84 -10.26 1.48
CA ALA A 79 -8.50 -11.52 0.88
C ALA A 79 -7.59 -12.35 1.80
N GLU A 80 -7.73 -13.67 1.75
CA GLU A 80 -6.82 -14.59 2.42
C GLU A 80 -5.80 -15.08 1.39
N PHE A 81 -4.55 -14.68 1.55
CA PHE A 81 -3.45 -15.08 0.66
C PHE A 81 -2.91 -16.45 1.08
N ARG A 82 -2.62 -17.28 0.12
CA ARG A 82 -1.96 -18.57 0.32
C ARG A 82 -0.45 -18.35 0.48
N PHE A 83 0.10 -18.81 1.57
CA PHE A 83 1.55 -18.87 1.74
C PHE A 83 2.12 -19.93 0.81
N LEU A 84 3.09 -19.59 -0.03
CA LEU A 84 3.71 -20.49 -0.98
C LEU A 84 5.04 -21.02 -0.47
N GLU A 85 5.93 -20.09 -0.06
CA GLU A 85 7.32 -20.47 0.18
C GLU A 85 7.99 -19.50 1.16
N LYS A 86 8.94 -20.04 1.94
CA LYS A 86 9.92 -19.29 2.72
C LYS A 86 11.32 -19.66 2.28
N GLY A 87 12.07 -18.68 1.74
CA GLY A 87 13.50 -18.78 1.51
C GLY A 87 14.32 -18.35 2.71
N SER A 88 15.62 -18.20 2.52
CA SER A 88 16.55 -17.69 3.55
C SER A 88 16.28 -16.22 3.88
N ASP A 89 15.87 -15.42 2.90
CA ASP A 89 15.72 -13.98 2.94
C ASP A 89 14.36 -13.47 2.45
N TYR A 90 13.41 -14.38 2.13
CA TYR A 90 12.11 -13.99 1.61
C TYR A 90 10.94 -14.86 2.08
N LEU A 91 9.74 -14.28 1.99
CA LEU A 91 8.43 -14.93 2.05
C LEU A 91 7.69 -14.68 0.74
N LEU A 92 7.02 -15.69 0.20
CA LEU A 92 6.20 -15.60 -1.01
C LEU A 92 4.76 -16.01 -0.71
N PHE A 93 3.83 -15.18 -1.14
CA PHE A 93 2.39 -15.39 -1.01
C PHE A 93 1.71 -15.25 -2.36
N GLU A 94 0.53 -15.85 -2.48
CA GLU A 94 -0.28 -15.82 -3.70
C GLU A 94 -1.75 -15.65 -3.36
N PHE A 95 -2.46 -14.93 -4.22
CA PHE A 95 -3.91 -14.85 -4.23
C PHE A 95 -4.44 -14.98 -5.65
N GLU A 96 -5.42 -15.85 -5.85
CA GLU A 96 -6.21 -15.97 -7.07
C GLU A 96 -7.63 -15.48 -6.79
N ASP A 97 -8.30 -14.97 -7.82
CA ASP A 97 -9.70 -14.61 -7.71
C ASP A 97 -10.57 -15.81 -7.29
N ASN A 98 -11.67 -15.50 -6.65
CA ASN A 98 -12.67 -16.49 -6.20
C ASN A 98 -14.08 -15.93 -6.45
N GLU A 99 -15.11 -16.71 -6.13
CA GLU A 99 -16.51 -16.32 -6.37
C GLU A 99 -16.87 -14.99 -5.69
N GLU A 100 -16.37 -14.72 -4.49
CA GLU A 100 -16.64 -13.49 -3.75
C GLU A 100 -15.99 -12.27 -4.42
N THR A 101 -14.73 -12.39 -4.82
CA THR A 101 -14.01 -11.30 -5.49
C THR A 101 -14.52 -11.11 -6.92
N TYR A 102 -14.85 -12.19 -7.63
CA TYR A 102 -15.41 -12.14 -8.97
C TYR A 102 -16.78 -11.43 -9.03
N ALA A 103 -17.60 -11.58 -7.99
CA ALA A 103 -18.87 -10.87 -7.89
C ALA A 103 -18.71 -9.34 -7.81
N GLN A 104 -17.57 -8.85 -7.30
CA GLN A 104 -17.25 -7.44 -7.19
C GLN A 104 -16.42 -6.91 -8.36
N TYR A 105 -15.56 -7.77 -8.91
CA TYR A 105 -14.63 -7.48 -9.99
C TYR A 105 -14.58 -8.68 -10.93
N PRO A 106 -15.33 -8.67 -12.04
CA PRO A 106 -15.57 -9.83 -12.88
C PRO A 106 -14.42 -10.13 -13.84
N TYR A 107 -13.23 -10.23 -13.29
CA TYR A 107 -12.00 -10.61 -13.99
C TYR A 107 -11.25 -11.68 -13.21
N HIS A 108 -10.67 -12.60 -13.96
CA HIS A 108 -9.76 -13.60 -13.40
C HIS A 108 -8.35 -13.04 -13.36
N PHE A 109 -7.67 -13.22 -12.24
CA PHE A 109 -6.29 -12.80 -12.03
C PHE A 109 -5.58 -13.71 -11.04
N ARG A 110 -4.26 -13.68 -11.10
CA ARG A 110 -3.39 -14.26 -10.07
C ARG A 110 -2.39 -13.18 -9.63
N MET A 111 -2.22 -13.04 -8.34
CA MET A 111 -1.31 -12.06 -7.72
C MET A 111 -0.32 -12.79 -6.83
N GLU A 112 0.97 -12.51 -7.02
CA GLU A 112 2.03 -12.91 -6.11
C GLU A 112 2.55 -11.70 -5.34
N VAL A 113 2.88 -11.89 -4.06
CA VAL A 113 3.51 -10.89 -3.20
C VAL A 113 4.75 -11.49 -2.57
N ARG A 114 5.91 -10.89 -2.84
CA ARG A 114 7.20 -11.32 -2.30
C ARG A 114 7.78 -10.28 -1.38
N TYR A 115 8.03 -10.66 -0.14
CA TYR A 115 8.74 -9.88 0.86
C TYR A 115 10.18 -10.36 0.93
N THR A 116 11.16 -9.48 0.73
CA THR A 116 12.59 -9.82 0.80
C THR A 116 13.29 -8.92 1.81
N LEU A 117 14.00 -9.50 2.78
CA LEU A 117 14.81 -8.77 3.76
C LEU A 117 16.24 -8.59 3.28
N VAL A 118 16.73 -7.35 3.38
CA VAL A 118 18.16 -7.03 3.15
C VAL A 118 18.58 -6.00 4.21
N ALA A 119 19.47 -6.39 5.12
CA ALA A 119 19.87 -5.55 6.27
C ALA A 119 18.62 -5.06 7.04
N ASN A 120 18.49 -3.76 7.31
CA ASN A 120 17.35 -3.15 7.99
C ASN A 120 16.19 -2.78 7.05
N GLN A 121 16.13 -3.39 5.87
CA GLN A 121 15.18 -3.06 4.80
C GLN A 121 14.32 -4.26 4.42
N VAL A 122 13.04 -4.01 4.12
CA VAL A 122 12.16 -4.93 3.40
C VAL A 122 11.82 -4.38 2.02
N ARG A 123 12.03 -5.19 0.97
CA ARG A 123 11.53 -4.95 -0.39
C ARG A 123 10.29 -5.81 -0.61
N ILE A 124 9.21 -5.18 -1.08
CA ILE A 124 7.95 -5.85 -1.35
C ILE A 124 7.67 -5.73 -2.84
N GLU A 125 7.57 -6.87 -3.51
CA GLU A 125 7.31 -6.99 -4.93
C GLU A 125 5.92 -7.59 -5.16
N TYR A 126 5.17 -6.99 -6.06
CA TYR A 126 3.87 -7.45 -6.51
C TYR A 126 3.95 -7.84 -7.96
N ARG A 127 3.40 -9.01 -8.29
CA ARG A 127 3.28 -9.51 -9.65
C ARG A 127 1.83 -9.89 -9.89
N ILE A 128 1.23 -9.35 -10.94
CA ILE A 128 -0.16 -9.64 -11.33
C ILE A 128 -0.14 -10.24 -12.72
N PHE A 129 -0.82 -11.37 -12.88
CA PHE A 129 -0.80 -12.16 -14.10
C PHE A 129 -2.19 -12.23 -14.71
N ASN A 130 -2.26 -12.10 -16.03
CA ASN A 130 -3.43 -12.46 -16.82
C ASN A 130 -3.17 -13.77 -17.58
N GLU A 131 -3.76 -14.87 -17.11
CA GLU A 131 -3.65 -16.19 -17.73
C GLU A 131 -4.86 -16.52 -18.65
N ARG A 132 -5.80 -15.58 -18.80
CA ARG A 132 -7.02 -15.74 -19.59
C ARG A 132 -6.94 -15.03 -20.95
N GLU A 133 -7.80 -15.45 -21.90
CA GLU A 133 -7.91 -14.82 -23.21
C GLU A 133 -8.43 -13.38 -23.12
N GLU A 134 -9.32 -13.13 -22.16
CA GLU A 134 -9.84 -11.81 -21.90
C GLU A 134 -8.77 -10.89 -21.33
N ARG A 135 -8.77 -9.62 -21.76
CA ARG A 135 -7.88 -8.61 -21.17
C ARG A 135 -8.23 -8.36 -19.71
N LEU A 136 -7.25 -8.25 -18.87
CA LEU A 136 -7.35 -7.84 -17.48
C LEU A 136 -7.10 -6.33 -17.37
N VAL A 137 -8.05 -5.58 -16.77
CA VAL A 137 -7.96 -4.11 -16.63
C VAL A 137 -8.04 -3.77 -15.15
N PHE A 138 -7.06 -3.05 -14.60
CA PHE A 138 -7.02 -2.70 -13.19
C PHE A 138 -6.24 -1.43 -12.90
N GLY A 139 -6.53 -0.81 -11.76
CA GLY A 139 -5.67 0.14 -11.07
C GLY A 139 -4.96 -0.54 -9.90
N PHE A 140 -3.92 0.12 -9.38
CA PHE A 140 -3.11 -0.44 -8.30
C PHE A 140 -2.60 0.64 -7.35
N GLY A 141 -2.57 0.33 -6.08
CA GLY A 141 -1.99 1.18 -5.04
C GLY A 141 -1.69 0.42 -3.77
N LEU A 142 -0.97 1.07 -2.87
CA LEU A 142 -0.56 0.53 -1.58
C LEU A 142 -0.88 1.53 -0.46
N HIS A 143 -1.10 1.01 0.74
CA HIS A 143 -1.58 1.82 1.86
C HIS A 143 -0.86 1.47 3.18
N PRO A 144 0.49 1.43 3.19
CA PRO A 144 1.24 1.07 4.39
C PRO A 144 1.13 2.15 5.48
N ALA A 145 0.80 1.72 6.70
CA ALA A 145 0.68 2.55 7.88
C ALA A 145 1.86 2.32 8.83
N PHE A 146 2.46 3.40 9.27
CA PHE A 146 3.58 3.41 10.21
C PHE A 146 3.18 4.12 11.49
N ASN A 147 3.61 3.60 12.63
CA ASN A 147 3.42 4.28 13.90
C ASN A 147 4.00 5.71 13.84
N CYS A 148 3.25 6.67 14.30
CA CYS A 148 3.65 8.06 14.42
C CYS A 148 2.94 8.68 15.64
N PRO A 149 3.63 8.82 16.76
CA PRO A 149 5.07 8.73 16.95
C PRO A 149 5.64 7.29 16.98
N LEU A 150 6.88 7.12 16.52
CA LEU A 150 7.70 5.91 16.73
C LEU A 150 8.24 5.86 18.17
N ASN A 151 8.58 7.02 18.72
CA ASN A 151 9.03 7.18 20.08
C ASN A 151 7.85 7.67 20.96
N PRO A 152 7.42 6.91 22.00
CA PRO A 152 6.28 7.28 22.83
C PRO A 152 6.46 8.58 23.64
N LYS A 153 7.68 9.13 23.69
CA LYS A 153 7.97 10.44 24.32
C LYS A 153 7.77 11.63 23.36
N ARG A 154 7.47 11.36 22.10
CA ARG A 154 7.20 12.35 21.06
C ARG A 154 5.71 12.43 20.77
N SER A 155 5.31 13.49 20.09
CA SER A 155 3.96 13.69 19.54
C SER A 155 3.97 13.55 18.03
N PHE A 156 2.81 13.42 17.40
CA PHE A 156 2.65 13.39 15.95
C PHE A 156 3.29 14.63 15.28
N SER A 157 3.18 15.80 15.92
CA SER A 157 3.72 17.06 15.40
C SER A 157 5.24 17.23 15.57
N ASP A 158 5.91 16.31 16.24
CA ASP A 158 7.39 16.28 16.26
C ASP A 158 7.97 15.62 15.00
N TYR A 159 7.11 15.02 14.18
CA TYR A 159 7.48 14.31 12.94
C TYR A 159 7.29 15.18 11.71
N ARG A 160 7.99 14.81 10.65
CA ARG A 160 7.90 15.40 9.32
C ARG A 160 8.14 14.35 8.25
N ILE A 161 7.69 14.65 7.04
CA ILE A 161 8.09 13.92 5.83
C ILE A 161 9.19 14.74 5.13
N GLU A 162 10.34 14.13 4.92
CA GLU A 162 11.42 14.68 4.10
C GLU A 162 11.38 14.04 2.71
N PHE A 163 11.46 14.87 1.66
CA PHE A 163 11.42 14.47 0.27
C PHE A 163 12.81 14.56 -0.35
N GLU A 164 13.15 13.63 -1.23
CA GLU A 164 14.41 13.65 -1.98
C GLU A 164 14.50 14.87 -2.89
N GLU A 165 13.39 15.18 -3.59
CA GLU A 165 13.26 16.31 -4.51
C GLU A 165 12.22 17.32 -4.00
N GLU A 166 12.10 18.46 -4.68
CA GLU A 166 11.18 19.52 -4.27
C GLU A 166 9.74 19.25 -4.76
N ASP A 167 9.07 18.32 -4.11
CA ASP A 167 7.63 18.06 -4.28
C ASP A 167 6.78 18.94 -3.37
N VAL A 168 7.36 19.47 -2.31
CA VAL A 168 6.81 20.47 -1.41
C VAL A 168 7.86 21.56 -1.17
N GLU A 169 7.43 22.76 -0.74
CA GLU A 169 8.33 23.86 -0.44
C GLU A 169 9.41 23.43 0.57
N GLY A 170 10.68 23.62 0.22
CA GLY A 170 11.83 23.26 1.06
C GLY A 170 12.03 21.77 1.28
N LYS A 171 11.40 20.90 0.51
CA LYS A 171 11.49 19.43 0.58
C LYS A 171 11.06 18.83 1.93
N VAL A 172 10.38 19.56 2.78
CA VAL A 172 9.99 19.13 4.12
C VAL A 172 8.53 19.49 4.38
N LEU A 173 7.74 18.49 4.73
CA LEU A 173 6.35 18.66 5.17
C LEU A 173 6.26 18.36 6.67
N PRO A 174 6.13 19.38 7.54
CA PRO A 174 5.85 19.17 8.95
C PRO A 174 4.48 18.50 9.14
N LEU A 175 4.42 17.50 10.02
CA LEU A 175 3.17 16.81 10.32
C LEU A 175 2.42 17.52 11.45
N ASN A 176 1.12 17.68 11.26
CA ASN A 176 0.16 18.08 12.29
C ASN A 176 -1.23 17.59 11.86
N TYR A 177 -2.16 17.50 12.79
CA TYR A 177 -3.50 16.99 12.47
C TYR A 177 -4.35 18.02 11.70
N GLU A 178 -4.05 19.33 11.78
CA GLU A 178 -4.71 20.39 11.03
C GLU A 178 -4.47 20.25 9.51
N LEU A 179 -3.33 19.68 9.11
CA LEU A 179 -3.07 19.34 7.71
C LEU A 179 -4.17 18.41 7.16
N PHE A 180 -4.59 17.42 7.95
CA PHE A 180 -5.60 16.43 7.57
C PHE A 180 -7.04 16.90 7.79
N ASP A 181 -7.27 18.00 8.50
CA ASP A 181 -8.53 18.73 8.49
C ASP A 181 -8.73 19.45 7.16
N ARG A 182 -7.64 20.01 6.63
CA ARG A 182 -7.66 20.74 5.35
C ARG A 182 -7.64 19.80 4.15
N TYR A 183 -6.88 18.72 4.25
CA TYR A 183 -6.69 17.71 3.21
C TYR A 183 -6.91 16.33 3.83
N PRO A 184 -8.13 15.77 3.82
CA PRO A 184 -8.42 14.46 4.41
C PRO A 184 -7.45 13.35 3.95
N THR A 185 -7.02 13.45 2.68
CA THR A 185 -5.85 12.76 2.12
C THR A 185 -4.98 13.84 1.47
N TYR A 186 -3.71 13.93 1.85
CA TYR A 186 -2.75 14.84 1.21
C TYR A 186 -2.12 14.13 0.02
N VAL A 187 -2.44 14.59 -1.20
CA VAL A 187 -2.08 13.89 -2.44
C VAL A 187 -1.07 14.72 -3.24
N ILE A 188 -0.01 14.07 -3.71
CA ILE A 188 0.99 14.60 -4.63
C ILE A 188 0.93 13.76 -5.91
N HIS A 189 0.56 14.39 -7.03
CA HIS A 189 0.57 13.78 -8.34
C HIS A 189 1.95 13.92 -9.00
N ASP A 190 2.38 12.87 -9.70
CA ASP A 190 3.67 12.78 -10.41
C ASP A 190 4.85 13.29 -9.55
N PRO A 191 5.06 12.74 -8.33
CA PRO A 191 6.13 13.18 -7.46
C PRO A 191 7.49 13.01 -8.16
N LYS A 192 8.36 14.00 -8.02
CA LYS A 192 9.75 13.94 -8.48
C LYS A 192 10.58 13.03 -7.60
N SER A 193 10.28 13.04 -6.30
CA SER A 193 10.92 12.15 -5.33
C SER A 193 10.53 10.69 -5.57
N ARG A 194 11.49 9.82 -5.36
CA ARG A 194 11.29 8.38 -5.24
C ARG A 194 11.57 7.90 -3.82
N MET A 195 12.12 8.76 -2.99
CA MET A 195 12.39 8.51 -1.58
C MET A 195 11.64 9.51 -0.70
N PHE A 196 10.94 8.95 0.30
CA PHE A 196 10.14 9.69 1.28
C PHE A 196 10.53 9.22 2.68
N LYS A 197 10.87 10.14 3.58
CA LYS A 197 11.34 9.80 4.92
C LYS A 197 10.44 10.39 5.99
N LEU A 198 9.75 9.53 6.72
CA LEU A 198 9.07 9.88 7.98
C LEU A 198 10.10 9.88 9.11
N THR A 199 10.25 11.00 9.84
CA THR A 199 11.26 11.09 10.90
C THR A 199 10.95 12.17 11.95
N ASP A 200 11.45 11.94 13.17
CA ASP A 200 11.57 12.93 14.25
C ASP A 200 13.03 13.48 14.38
N GLY A 201 13.91 13.06 13.46
CA GLY A 201 15.34 13.37 13.47
C GLY A 201 16.21 12.31 14.14
N GLU A 202 15.61 11.38 14.90
CA GLU A 202 16.30 10.32 15.65
C GLU A 202 15.94 8.93 15.12
N ASN A 203 14.64 8.70 14.89
CA ASN A 203 14.11 7.47 14.28
C ASN A 203 13.50 7.80 12.92
N ALA A 204 13.52 6.83 12.01
CA ALA A 204 12.94 7.05 10.70
C ALA A 204 12.38 5.77 10.07
N VAL A 205 11.39 5.98 9.20
CA VAL A 205 11.01 5.07 8.11
C VAL A 205 11.38 5.76 6.80
N ILE A 206 12.18 5.11 5.98
CA ILE A 206 12.54 5.61 4.63
C ILE A 206 11.87 4.70 3.62
N MET A 207 10.90 5.23 2.90
CA MET A 207 10.22 4.54 1.80
C MET A 207 10.85 4.94 0.48
N GLU A 208 11.13 3.95 -0.37
CA GLU A 208 11.61 4.15 -1.73
C GLU A 208 10.69 3.41 -2.71
N THR A 209 10.25 4.10 -3.75
CA THR A 209 9.35 3.57 -4.79
C THR A 209 10.10 3.32 -6.09
N GLU A 210 9.79 2.22 -6.77
CA GLU A 210 10.24 1.99 -8.16
C GLU A 210 9.41 2.86 -9.14
N GLU A 211 9.81 2.89 -10.40
CA GLU A 211 9.02 3.53 -11.46
C GLU A 211 7.63 2.89 -11.57
N GLY A 212 6.64 3.68 -12.00
CA GLY A 212 5.26 3.24 -12.17
C GLY A 212 4.29 3.71 -11.08
N PHE A 213 4.78 4.23 -9.98
CA PHE A 213 3.94 4.97 -9.03
C PHE A 213 3.88 6.45 -9.45
N HIS A 214 2.67 6.93 -9.73
CA HIS A 214 2.40 8.29 -10.20
C HIS A 214 1.78 9.19 -9.14
N ILE A 215 1.43 8.62 -8.00
CA ILE A 215 0.81 9.35 -6.89
C ILE A 215 1.48 8.93 -5.59
N PHE A 216 1.77 9.92 -4.74
CA PHE A 216 2.15 9.70 -3.36
C PHE A 216 1.15 10.40 -2.46
N ALA A 217 0.51 9.65 -1.57
CA ALA A 217 -0.49 10.19 -0.69
C ALA A 217 -0.14 9.95 0.78
N LEU A 218 -0.61 10.86 1.64
CA LEU A 218 -0.50 10.77 3.09
C LEU A 218 -1.88 10.78 3.70
N TRP A 219 -2.14 9.87 4.63
CA TRP A 219 -3.41 9.77 5.33
C TRP A 219 -3.25 9.37 6.79
N THR A 220 -4.09 9.94 7.64
CA THR A 220 -4.32 9.51 9.01
C THR A 220 -5.74 9.89 9.44
N PRO A 221 -6.46 9.05 10.18
CA PRO A 221 -7.74 9.43 10.78
C PRO A 221 -7.53 10.20 12.10
N LYS A 222 -6.41 10.93 12.25
CA LYS A 222 -5.93 11.58 13.48
C LYS A 222 -5.68 10.57 14.60
N ALA A 223 -5.07 9.47 14.24
CA ALA A 223 -4.65 8.38 15.12
C ALA A 223 -3.11 8.37 15.27
N PRO A 224 -2.53 7.59 16.19
CA PRO A 224 -1.09 7.54 16.38
C PRO A 224 -0.36 6.75 15.28
N PHE A 225 -0.70 7.02 14.02
CA PHE A 225 -0.05 6.50 12.83
C PHE A 225 -0.24 7.44 11.63
N ILE A 226 0.56 7.22 10.61
CA ILE A 226 0.41 7.84 9.30
C ILE A 226 0.62 6.81 8.20
N CYS A 227 -0.19 6.87 7.14
CA CYS A 227 0.02 6.10 5.92
C CYS A 227 0.87 6.88 4.93
N LEU A 228 1.81 6.19 4.30
CA LEU A 228 2.63 6.65 3.20
C LEU A 228 2.26 5.82 1.97
N GLU A 229 1.49 6.37 1.05
CA GLU A 229 0.73 5.61 0.09
C GLU A 229 1.20 5.84 -1.35
N PRO A 230 2.01 4.96 -1.94
CA PRO A 230 2.32 5.02 -3.35
C PRO A 230 1.22 4.35 -4.18
N TRP A 231 0.66 5.10 -5.16
CA TRP A 231 -0.38 4.61 -6.06
C TRP A 231 0.04 4.74 -7.53
N VAL A 232 -0.43 3.81 -8.35
CA VAL A 232 -0.28 3.88 -9.82
C VAL A 232 -1.30 4.86 -10.40
N ASN A 233 -2.55 4.77 -9.94
CA ASN A 233 -3.66 5.65 -10.31
C ASN A 233 -4.70 5.72 -9.20
N THR A 234 -5.71 6.57 -9.37
CA THR A 234 -6.88 6.64 -8.48
C THR A 234 -8.14 7.00 -9.24
N LEU A 235 -9.29 6.50 -8.79
CA LEU A 235 -10.59 6.89 -9.31
C LEU A 235 -10.99 8.32 -8.93
N ASP A 236 -10.35 8.90 -7.89
CA ASP A 236 -10.64 10.26 -7.43
C ASP A 236 -10.24 11.33 -8.45
N ASP A 237 -9.36 11.00 -9.40
CA ASP A 237 -8.99 11.89 -10.50
C ASP A 237 -10.11 12.07 -11.53
N GLU A 238 -11.14 11.20 -11.50
CA GLU A 238 -12.29 11.23 -12.39
C GLU A 238 -13.60 11.10 -11.59
N PRO A 239 -13.98 12.13 -10.80
CA PRO A 239 -15.18 12.10 -9.98
C PRO A 239 -16.43 11.77 -10.80
N GLY A 240 -17.15 10.73 -10.37
CA GLY A 240 -18.35 10.24 -11.05
C GLY A 240 -18.10 9.23 -12.16
N ILE A 241 -16.84 8.79 -12.38
CA ILE A 241 -16.55 7.68 -13.28
C ILE A 241 -17.28 6.42 -12.83
N ARG A 242 -17.95 5.74 -13.76
CA ARG A 242 -18.57 4.44 -13.53
C ARG A 242 -18.01 3.36 -14.44
N GLU A 243 -17.72 3.69 -15.68
CA GLU A 243 -17.14 2.80 -16.70
C GLU A 243 -15.67 2.52 -16.35
N PHE A 244 -15.46 1.49 -15.54
CA PHE A 244 -14.13 1.21 -14.96
C PHE A 244 -13.02 1.05 -16.00
N GLU A 245 -13.31 0.36 -17.12
CA GLU A 245 -12.33 0.11 -18.19
C GLU A 245 -11.84 1.40 -18.86
N SER A 246 -12.58 2.49 -18.75
CA SER A 246 -12.21 3.80 -19.31
C SER A 246 -11.44 4.70 -18.33
N ALA A 247 -11.32 4.30 -17.05
CA ALA A 247 -10.64 5.09 -16.04
C ALA A 247 -9.16 5.30 -16.40
N LYS A 248 -8.71 6.55 -16.23
CA LYS A 248 -7.34 6.95 -16.58
C LYS A 248 -6.30 6.21 -15.74
N GLY A 249 -5.18 5.90 -16.38
CA GLY A 249 -4.05 5.25 -15.73
C GLY A 249 -4.28 3.77 -15.41
N ASN A 250 -5.41 3.18 -15.80
CA ASN A 250 -5.61 1.75 -15.66
C ASN A 250 -4.59 0.96 -16.48
N ILE A 251 -4.11 -0.11 -15.87
CA ILE A 251 -3.20 -1.08 -16.48
C ILE A 251 -4.04 -2.10 -17.26
N ILE A 252 -3.58 -2.45 -18.45
CA ILE A 252 -4.22 -3.45 -19.31
C ILE A 252 -3.25 -4.57 -19.59
N LEU A 253 -3.57 -5.78 -19.15
CA LEU A 253 -2.81 -6.97 -19.47
C LEU A 253 -3.59 -7.85 -20.47
N HIS A 254 -2.94 -8.18 -21.56
CA HIS A 254 -3.40 -9.23 -22.48
C HIS A 254 -3.01 -10.62 -21.94
N LYS A 255 -3.55 -11.68 -22.53
CA LYS A 255 -3.21 -13.05 -22.17
C LYS A 255 -1.70 -13.26 -22.10
N GLY A 256 -1.24 -13.90 -21.02
CA GLY A 256 0.18 -14.14 -20.75
C GLY A 256 0.94 -12.89 -20.29
N GLY A 257 0.27 -11.74 -20.16
CA GLY A 257 0.86 -10.51 -19.64
C GLY A 257 1.09 -10.56 -18.13
N GLU A 258 2.15 -9.87 -17.71
CA GLU A 258 2.52 -9.69 -16.31
C GLU A 258 2.69 -8.20 -16.04
N PHE A 259 2.12 -7.73 -14.93
CA PHE A 259 2.45 -6.45 -14.32
C PHE A 259 3.35 -6.70 -13.12
N ARG A 260 4.41 -5.93 -13.00
CA ARG A 260 5.35 -6.02 -11.89
C ARG A 260 5.64 -4.65 -11.35
N ILE A 261 5.57 -4.49 -10.04
CA ILE A 261 5.92 -3.25 -9.34
C ILE A 261 6.46 -3.59 -7.95
N ALA A 262 7.36 -2.75 -7.44
CA ALA A 262 7.86 -2.91 -6.09
C ALA A 262 8.12 -1.56 -5.41
N TYR A 263 8.15 -1.62 -4.10
CA TYR A 263 8.68 -0.57 -3.23
C TYR A 263 9.47 -1.22 -2.11
N ARG A 264 10.19 -0.41 -1.37
CA ARG A 264 10.94 -0.86 -0.20
C ARG A 264 10.88 0.19 0.89
N PHE A 265 11.07 -0.25 2.12
CA PHE A 265 11.31 0.67 3.22
C PHE A 265 12.32 0.13 4.21
N SER A 266 13.14 1.06 4.72
CA SER A 266 14.15 0.83 5.73
C SER A 266 13.70 1.45 7.05
N ILE A 267 14.09 0.85 8.17
CA ILE A 267 13.81 1.35 9.52
C ILE A 267 15.12 1.73 10.23
N ILE A 268 15.12 2.91 10.86
CA ILE A 268 16.32 3.49 11.52
C ILE A 268 16.01 3.83 12.97
#